data_50d68c115370d829f3d99684907e88c7
#
_entry.id   50d68c115370d829f3d99684907e88c7
#
_cell.length_a   1.000
_cell.length_b   1.000
_cell.length_c   1.000
_cell.angle_alpha   90.00
_cell.angle_beta   90.00
_cell.angle_gamma   90.00
#
_symmetry.space_group_name_H-M   'P 1'
#
loop_
_entity.id
_entity.type
_entity.pdbx_description
1 polymer ?
#
loop_
_entity_poly.entity_id
_entity_poly.type
_entity_poly.pdbx_seq_one_letter_code
_entity_poly.pdbx_strand_id
1 'polypeptide(L)'
;MDYIQHFSAGSKHVSKKSVAVDAEARKLVENAAVNYVTKHYKGIGYTVTSREKENVGWDLDAEKSGICLKLEVKGLAGNTISVRISQNEYKSMVNNKDCYRLCVVTNALCNPSLIIFVWDDEQSAWVSDIDQSIKISIEEKPSYLAVVE
;
A
#
# COMPACT_ATOMS: atom_id res chain seq x y z
N MET A 1 7.89 -2.17 0.48
CA MET A 1 7.52 -1.92 -0.42
C MET A 1 8.07 -2.04 -1.44
N ASP A 2 8.12 -2.26 -2.04
CA ASP A 2 8.64 -2.32 -2.94
C ASP A 2 8.42 -2.30 -4.05
N TYR A 3 8.58 -1.86 -4.79
CA TYR A 3 8.15 -1.87 -5.82
C TYR A 3 9.09 -2.09 -6.71
N ILE A 4 8.91 -2.39 -7.47
CA ILE A 4 9.52 -2.87 -8.25
C ILE A 4 10.02 -2.30 -9.23
N GLN A 5 10.15 -1.89 -9.73
CA GLN A 5 10.51 -1.38 -10.65
C GLN A 5 11.61 -1.46 -11.03
N HIS A 6 11.92 -1.37 -11.21
CA HIS A 6 12.74 -1.43 -11.69
C HIS A 6 13.68 -1.77 -11.83
N PHE A 7 13.95 -2.08 -11.87
CA PHE A 7 14.62 -2.42 -12.00
C PHE A 7 15.41 -2.53 -12.45
N SER A 8 15.70 -2.28 -12.53
CA SER A 8 16.37 -2.16 -12.85
C SER A 8 17.27 -2.81 -13.22
N ALA A 9 17.09 -2.97 -13.81
CA ALA A 9 17.59 -3.79 -14.36
C ALA A 9 18.95 -3.85 -14.43
N GLY A 10 19.52 -3.91 -14.81
CA GLY A 10 20.70 -4.07 -15.02
C GLY A 10 21.65 -3.83 -14.05
N SER A 11 21.26 -3.45 -12.97
CA SER A 11 22.19 -3.10 -12.10
C SER A 11 22.76 -4.22 -11.43
N LYS A 12 23.65 -4.85 -11.91
CA LYS A 12 24.23 -5.96 -11.32
C LYS A 12 25.18 -5.62 -10.24
N HIS A 13 25.82 -4.48 -10.34
CA HIS A 13 26.83 -4.13 -9.38
C HIS A 13 26.40 -2.89 -8.65
N VAL A 14 25.78 -3.08 -7.53
CA VAL A 14 25.35 -1.97 -6.71
C VAL A 14 26.30 -1.84 -5.55
N SER A 15 26.94 -0.71 -5.40
CA SER A 15 27.86 -0.48 -4.30
C SER A 15 27.07 -0.33 -3.00
N LYS A 16 27.73 -0.47 -1.85
CA LYS A 16 27.09 -0.28 -0.56
C LYS A 16 26.48 1.11 -0.44
N LYS A 17 27.15 2.12 -1.00
CA LYS A 17 26.67 3.48 -0.96
C LYS A 17 25.36 3.62 -1.75
N SER A 18 25.30 2.99 -2.94
CA SER A 18 24.08 3.02 -3.74
C SER A 18 22.92 2.31 -3.05
N VAL A 19 23.19 1.18 -2.39
CA VAL A 19 22.15 0.46 -1.64
C VAL A 19 21.62 1.32 -0.51
N ALA A 20 22.50 2.03 0.21
CA ALA A 20 22.06 2.91 1.30
C ALA A 20 21.21 4.07 0.77
N VAL A 21 21.59 4.67 -0.35
CA VAL A 21 20.83 5.76 -0.96
C VAL A 21 19.46 5.25 -1.41
N ASP A 22 19.40 4.07 -2.02
CA ASP A 22 18.14 3.49 -2.44
C ASP A 22 17.22 3.18 -1.25
N ALA A 23 17.80 2.69 -0.15
CA ALA A 23 17.04 2.41 1.05
C ALA A 23 16.46 3.70 1.66
N GLU A 24 17.25 4.77 1.67
CA GLU A 24 16.77 6.06 2.14
C GLU A 24 15.66 6.60 1.25
N ALA A 25 15.81 6.48 -0.07
CA ALA A 25 14.80 6.94 -1.01
C ALA A 25 13.49 6.18 -0.81
N ARG A 26 13.56 4.86 -0.61
CA ARG A 26 12.37 4.07 -0.34
C ARG A 26 11.70 4.50 0.96
N LYS A 27 12.49 4.78 1.98
CA LYS A 27 11.95 5.21 3.27
C LYS A 27 11.23 6.54 3.16
N LEU A 28 11.77 7.47 2.38
CA LEU A 28 11.10 8.75 2.13
C LEU A 28 9.75 8.53 1.45
N VAL A 29 9.69 7.65 0.46
CA VAL A 29 8.46 7.33 -0.25
C VAL A 29 7.45 6.71 0.70
N GLU A 30 7.87 5.75 1.52
CA GLU A 30 6.99 5.11 2.50
C GLU A 30 6.44 6.11 3.49
N ASN A 31 7.31 6.95 4.05
CA ASN A 31 6.88 7.93 5.03
C ASN A 31 5.91 8.94 4.43
N ALA A 32 6.18 9.39 3.20
CA ALA A 32 5.29 10.32 2.51
C ALA A 32 3.92 9.69 2.29
N ALA A 33 3.89 8.42 1.90
CA ALA A 33 2.64 7.71 1.66
C ALA A 33 1.84 7.56 2.95
N VAL A 34 2.49 7.14 4.04
CA VAL A 34 1.81 6.98 5.33
C VAL A 34 1.25 8.32 5.81
N ASN A 35 2.02 9.40 5.67
CA ASN A 35 1.56 10.73 6.05
C ASN A 35 0.35 11.16 5.21
N TYR A 36 0.40 10.87 3.91
CA TYR A 36 -0.69 11.26 3.02
C TYR A 36 -1.99 10.53 3.38
N VAL A 37 -1.90 9.22 3.60
CA VAL A 37 -3.07 8.40 3.97
C VAL A 37 -3.61 8.84 5.34
N THR A 38 -2.71 9.10 6.29
CA THR A 38 -3.11 9.57 7.62
C THR A 38 -3.89 10.88 7.53
N LYS A 39 -3.39 11.83 6.75
CA LYS A 39 -4.08 13.11 6.56
C LYS A 39 -5.43 12.93 5.89
N HIS A 40 -5.49 12.04 4.89
CA HIS A 40 -6.73 11.76 4.19
C HIS A 40 -7.82 11.30 5.17
N TYR A 41 -7.51 10.28 5.97
CA TYR A 41 -8.50 9.71 6.88
C TYR A 41 -8.84 10.66 8.03
N LYS A 42 -7.86 11.38 8.56
CA LYS A 42 -8.15 12.40 9.56
C LYS A 42 -9.05 13.49 8.98
N GLY A 43 -8.82 13.87 7.74
CA GLY A 43 -9.60 14.91 7.07
C GLY A 43 -11.07 14.55 6.91
N ILE A 44 -11.40 13.27 6.89
CA ILE A 44 -12.80 12.81 6.78
C ILE A 44 -13.32 12.25 8.11
N GLY A 45 -12.64 12.57 9.21
CA GLY A 45 -13.19 12.35 10.54
C GLY A 45 -12.73 11.12 11.27
N TYR A 46 -11.75 10.39 10.75
CA TYR A 46 -11.23 9.21 11.44
C TYR A 46 -10.14 9.57 12.43
N THR A 47 -10.05 8.79 13.50
CA THR A 47 -8.90 8.80 14.39
C THR A 47 -7.93 7.74 13.86
N VAL A 48 -6.69 8.11 13.63
CA VAL A 48 -5.71 7.22 13.01
C VAL A 48 -4.62 6.87 14.02
N THR A 49 -4.36 5.57 14.17
CA THR A 49 -3.34 5.05 15.09
C THR A 49 -2.38 4.16 14.32
N SER A 50 -1.08 4.37 14.52
CA SER A 50 -0.06 3.58 13.85
C SER A 50 0.04 2.18 14.47
N ARG A 51 0.14 1.17 13.59
CA ARG A 51 0.40 -0.21 13.97
C ARG A 51 1.71 -0.72 13.34
N GLU A 52 2.50 0.17 12.79
CA GLU A 52 3.67 -0.22 12.01
C GLU A 52 4.68 -1.06 12.80
N LYS A 53 4.76 -0.88 14.10
CA LYS A 53 5.72 -1.61 14.93
C LYS A 53 5.19 -2.93 15.45
N GLU A 54 3.93 -3.27 15.19
CA GLU A 54 3.28 -4.43 15.81
C GLU A 54 3.19 -5.64 14.90
N ASN A 55 3.58 -5.50 13.64
CA ASN A 55 3.58 -6.58 12.65
C ASN A 55 2.25 -7.34 12.57
N VAL A 56 1.16 -6.61 12.61
CA VAL A 56 -0.18 -7.20 12.58
C VAL A 56 -0.69 -7.49 11.17
N GLY A 57 0.00 -7.02 10.15
CA GLY A 57 -0.41 -7.22 8.75
C GLY A 57 -1.07 -6.00 8.13
N TRP A 58 -1.05 -4.88 8.81
CA TRP A 58 -1.47 -3.58 8.27
C TRP A 58 -0.74 -2.48 9.06
N ASP A 59 -0.74 -1.26 8.51
CA ASP A 59 0.07 -0.17 9.03
C ASP A 59 -0.67 0.75 10.00
N LEU A 60 -1.94 1.00 9.76
CA LEU A 60 -2.71 2.00 10.51
C LEU A 60 -4.09 1.47 10.84
N ASP A 61 -4.58 1.85 12.02
CA ASP A 61 -6.01 1.70 12.34
C ASP A 61 -6.66 3.05 12.10
N ALA A 62 -7.82 3.05 11.44
CA ALA A 62 -8.62 4.25 11.26
C ALA A 62 -10.00 4.00 11.84
N GLU A 63 -10.39 4.79 12.84
CA GLU A 63 -11.61 4.54 13.59
C GLU A 63 -12.54 5.72 13.54
N LYS A 64 -13.80 5.47 13.27
CA LYS A 64 -14.82 6.50 13.22
C LYS A 64 -16.18 5.88 13.51
N SER A 65 -16.89 6.42 14.49
CA SER A 65 -18.26 6.00 14.82
C SER A 65 -18.40 4.49 15.04
N GLY A 66 -17.44 3.89 15.72
CA GLY A 66 -17.45 2.47 16.02
C GLY A 66 -16.95 1.57 14.90
N ILE A 67 -16.60 2.12 13.75
CA ILE A 67 -16.04 1.36 12.64
C ILE A 67 -14.53 1.49 12.69
N CYS A 68 -13.81 0.37 12.64
CA CYS A 68 -12.37 0.36 12.64
C CYS A 68 -11.87 -0.27 11.34
N LEU A 69 -11.17 0.52 10.53
CA LEU A 69 -10.56 0.06 9.28
C LEU A 69 -9.11 -0.28 9.52
N LYS A 70 -8.62 -1.29 8.80
CA LYS A 70 -7.23 -1.70 8.81
C LYS A 70 -6.61 -1.25 7.51
N LEU A 71 -5.68 -0.30 7.59
CA LEU A 71 -5.10 0.33 6.41
C LEU A 71 -3.70 -0.19 6.18
N GLU A 72 -3.48 -0.81 5.02
CA GLU A 72 -2.15 -1.15 4.55
C GLU A 72 -1.75 -0.09 3.53
N VAL A 73 -0.59 0.55 3.74
CA VAL A 73 -0.15 1.67 2.92
C VAL A 73 1.01 1.25 2.04
N LYS A 74 0.87 1.48 0.74
CA LYS A 74 1.94 1.22 -0.22
C LYS A 74 2.23 2.52 -0.96
N GLY A 75 3.47 2.96 -0.89
CA GLY A 75 3.90 4.18 -1.57
C GLY A 75 4.72 3.85 -2.81
N LEU A 76 4.51 4.61 -3.86
CA LEU A 76 5.22 4.46 -5.12
C LEU A 76 5.82 5.80 -5.52
N ALA A 77 7.05 5.79 -6.02
CA ALA A 77 7.69 7.00 -6.51
C ALA A 77 7.04 7.46 -7.81
N GLY A 78 6.60 6.53 -8.64
CA GLY A 78 5.95 6.83 -9.92
C GLY A 78 4.45 6.55 -9.90
N ASN A 79 3.86 6.39 -11.09
CA ASN A 79 2.42 6.25 -11.21
C ASN A 79 1.96 4.87 -11.67
N THR A 80 2.86 3.93 -11.87
CA THR A 80 2.49 2.56 -12.24
C THR A 80 2.26 1.76 -10.98
N ILE A 81 1.07 1.19 -10.83
CA ILE A 81 0.73 0.45 -9.62
C ILE A 81 1.14 -1.00 -9.74
N SER A 82 2.21 -1.33 -9.03
CA SER A 82 2.70 -2.68 -8.86
C SER A 82 3.36 -2.70 -7.49
N VAL A 83 2.79 -3.40 -6.55
CA VAL A 83 3.25 -3.38 -5.16
C VAL A 83 3.40 -4.80 -4.64
N ARG A 84 4.35 -4.99 -3.74
CA ARG A 84 4.54 -6.28 -3.11
C ARG A 84 3.70 -6.36 -1.84
N ILE A 85 3.11 -7.51 -1.63
CA ILE A 85 2.30 -7.77 -0.45
C ILE A 85 2.93 -8.97 0.25
N SER A 86 3.30 -8.82 1.52
CA SER A 86 3.89 -9.91 2.28
C SER A 86 2.83 -10.98 2.56
N GLN A 87 3.27 -12.17 2.96
CA GLN A 87 2.34 -13.23 3.32
C GLN A 87 1.47 -12.82 4.51
N ASN A 88 2.05 -12.13 5.48
CA ASN A 88 1.30 -11.66 6.64
C ASN A 88 0.25 -10.62 6.25
N GLU A 89 0.61 -9.69 5.36
CA GLU A 89 -0.33 -8.71 4.84
C GLU A 89 -1.45 -9.38 4.06
N TYR A 90 -1.11 -10.32 3.18
CA TYR A 90 -2.11 -11.01 2.38
C TYR A 90 -3.08 -11.81 3.25
N LYS A 91 -2.56 -12.49 4.25
CA LYS A 91 -3.40 -13.23 5.20
C LYS A 91 -4.36 -12.29 5.91
N SER A 92 -3.89 -11.12 6.32
CA SER A 92 -4.74 -10.12 6.96
C SER A 92 -5.80 -9.57 6.01
N MET A 93 -5.45 -9.34 4.75
CA MET A 93 -6.41 -8.92 3.73
C MET A 93 -7.54 -9.93 3.61
N VAL A 94 -7.20 -11.20 3.46
CA VAL A 94 -8.19 -12.26 3.26
C VAL A 94 -9.07 -12.44 4.49
N ASN A 95 -8.48 -12.33 5.68
CA ASN A 95 -9.21 -12.56 6.92
C ASN A 95 -10.04 -11.36 7.37
N ASN A 96 -9.83 -10.19 6.78
CA ASN A 96 -10.50 -8.95 7.21
C ASN A 96 -11.08 -8.19 6.03
N LYS A 97 -11.67 -8.90 5.08
CA LYS A 97 -12.16 -8.28 3.83
C LYS A 97 -13.08 -7.08 4.05
N ASP A 98 -13.90 -7.14 5.08
CA ASP A 98 -14.88 -6.08 5.33
C ASP A 98 -14.24 -4.76 5.74
N CYS A 99 -13.11 -4.81 6.41
CA CYS A 99 -12.51 -3.62 7.00
C CYS A 99 -11.07 -3.35 6.56
N TYR A 100 -10.48 -4.22 5.74
CA TYR A 100 -9.12 -4.01 5.24
C TYR A 100 -9.15 -3.09 4.02
N ARG A 101 -8.25 -2.14 3.99
CA ARG A 101 -8.12 -1.20 2.87
C ARG A 101 -6.67 -1.19 2.41
N LEU A 102 -6.45 -1.45 1.14
CA LEU A 102 -5.13 -1.32 0.54
C LEU A 102 -5.03 0.08 -0.05
N CYS A 103 -4.22 0.92 0.57
CA CYS A 103 -4.11 2.33 0.22
C CYS A 103 -2.82 2.53 -0.57
N VAL A 104 -2.93 2.81 -1.85
CA VAL A 104 -1.77 2.99 -2.72
C VAL A 104 -1.61 4.46 -3.06
N VAL A 105 -0.45 5.02 -2.72
CA VAL A 105 -0.13 6.41 -3.01
C VAL A 105 0.88 6.44 -4.14
N THR A 106 0.46 6.92 -5.30
CA THR A 106 1.34 7.10 -6.45
C THR A 106 1.97 8.48 -6.39
N ASN A 107 3.13 8.64 -7.01
CA ASN A 107 3.88 9.90 -7.02
C ASN A 107 4.02 10.48 -5.60
N ALA A 108 4.40 9.63 -4.67
CA ALA A 108 4.32 9.95 -3.24
C ALA A 108 5.11 11.18 -2.82
N LEU A 109 6.23 11.46 -3.50
CA LEU A 109 7.09 12.60 -3.15
C LEU A 109 6.73 13.88 -3.88
N CYS A 110 5.91 13.77 -4.94
CA CYS A 110 5.61 14.95 -5.75
C CYS A 110 4.23 14.77 -6.37
N ASN A 111 3.29 15.56 -5.93
CA ASN A 111 1.92 15.52 -6.45
C ASN A 111 1.25 14.16 -6.22
N PRO A 112 1.13 13.70 -4.97
CA PRO A 112 0.62 12.37 -4.68
C PRO A 112 -0.86 12.20 -5.02
N SER A 113 -1.20 10.97 -5.42
CA SER A 113 -2.58 10.55 -5.63
C SER A 113 -2.83 9.27 -4.83
N LEU A 114 -4.02 9.13 -4.26
CA LEU A 114 -4.38 8.00 -3.44
C LEU A 114 -5.48 7.18 -4.13
N ILE A 115 -5.25 5.87 -4.22
CA ILE A 115 -6.28 4.93 -4.62
C ILE A 115 -6.47 3.95 -3.47
N ILE A 116 -7.71 3.77 -3.03
CA ILE A 116 -8.04 2.87 -1.94
C ILE A 116 -8.76 1.66 -2.52
N PHE A 117 -8.20 0.47 -2.32
CA PHE A 117 -8.82 -0.75 -2.80
C PHE A 117 -9.58 -1.42 -1.66
N VAL A 118 -10.82 -1.81 -1.96
CA VAL A 118 -11.74 -2.46 -1.02
C VAL A 118 -12.19 -3.78 -1.64
N TRP A 119 -12.60 -4.72 -0.80
CA TRP A 119 -13.12 -5.98 -1.30
C TRP A 119 -14.53 -5.80 -1.83
N ASP A 120 -14.80 -6.31 -3.02
CA ASP A 120 -16.12 -6.32 -3.62
C ASP A 120 -16.56 -7.77 -3.79
N ASP A 121 -17.58 -8.17 -3.05
CA ASP A 121 -18.09 -9.55 -3.08
C ASP A 121 -18.65 -9.93 -4.44
N GLU A 122 -19.27 -9.01 -5.14
CA GLU A 122 -19.86 -9.32 -6.44
C GLU A 122 -18.82 -9.68 -7.47
N GLN A 123 -17.70 -8.95 -7.49
CA GLN A 123 -16.63 -9.22 -8.43
C GLN A 123 -15.61 -10.21 -7.87
N SER A 124 -15.68 -10.53 -6.58
CA SER A 124 -14.68 -11.32 -5.86
C SER A 124 -13.28 -10.77 -6.13
N ALA A 125 -13.12 -9.49 -5.95
CA ALA A 125 -11.89 -8.78 -6.26
C ALA A 125 -11.74 -7.53 -5.38
N TRP A 126 -10.49 -7.07 -5.29
CA TRP A 126 -10.18 -5.80 -4.63
C TRP A 126 -10.30 -4.71 -5.69
N VAL A 127 -11.18 -3.76 -5.47
CA VAL A 127 -11.51 -2.73 -6.46
C VAL A 127 -11.35 -1.35 -5.84
N SER A 128 -11.16 -0.34 -6.66
CA SER A 128 -11.11 1.04 -6.19
C SER A 128 -12.45 1.43 -5.57
N ASP A 129 -12.41 2.12 -4.45
CA ASP A 129 -13.61 2.53 -3.74
C ASP A 129 -14.39 3.63 -4.48
N ILE A 130 -13.77 4.28 -5.46
CA ILE A 130 -14.45 5.32 -6.23
C ILE A 130 -14.74 4.89 -7.67
N ASP A 131 -14.15 3.79 -8.14
CA ASP A 131 -14.37 3.30 -9.50
C ASP A 131 -14.21 1.79 -9.53
N GLN A 132 -15.31 1.08 -9.48
CA GLN A 132 -15.31 -0.38 -9.37
C GLN A 132 -14.78 -1.09 -10.62
N SER A 133 -14.56 -0.36 -11.72
CA SER A 133 -13.92 -0.95 -12.88
C SER A 133 -12.41 -1.07 -12.72
N ILE A 134 -11.82 -0.35 -11.76
CA ILE A 134 -10.39 -0.43 -11.47
C ILE A 134 -10.19 -1.48 -10.39
N LYS A 135 -9.54 -2.57 -10.73
CA LYS A 135 -9.30 -3.65 -9.79
C LYS A 135 -7.87 -4.13 -9.87
N ILE A 136 -7.41 -4.78 -8.81
CA ILE A 136 -6.07 -5.34 -8.77
C ILE A 136 -6.16 -6.85 -8.87
N SER A 137 -5.17 -7.45 -9.49
CA SER A 137 -4.99 -8.90 -9.43
C SER A 137 -3.77 -9.17 -8.58
N ILE A 138 -3.85 -10.24 -7.78
CA ILE A 138 -2.80 -10.61 -6.85
C ILE A 138 -2.29 -11.98 -7.24
N GLU A 139 -0.99 -12.06 -7.54
CA GLU A 139 -0.36 -13.31 -7.91
C GLU A 139 0.51 -13.81 -6.76
N GLU A 140 0.41 -15.10 -6.48
CA GLU A 140 1.23 -15.72 -5.46
C GLU A 140 2.61 -16.06 -6.01
N LYS A 141 3.63 -15.56 -5.34
CA LYS A 141 5.03 -15.82 -5.66
C LYS A 141 5.76 -15.97 -4.33
N PRO A 142 7.09 -15.91 -4.27
CA PRO A 142 7.77 -15.86 -2.96
C PRO A 142 7.21 -14.78 -2.05
N SER A 143 6.71 -13.68 -2.66
CA SER A 143 5.85 -12.73 -1.98
C SER A 143 4.71 -12.41 -2.94
N TYR A 144 3.60 -11.94 -2.41
CA TYR A 144 2.45 -11.60 -3.26
C TYR A 144 2.69 -10.28 -3.97
N LEU A 145 2.28 -10.22 -5.22
CA LEU A 145 2.41 -9.03 -6.06
C LEU A 145 1.01 -8.58 -6.48
N ALA A 146 0.68 -7.34 -6.21
CA ALA A 146 -0.59 -6.77 -6.61
C ALA A 146 -0.37 -5.76 -7.72
N VAL A 147 -1.06 -5.91 -8.82
CA VAL A 147 -0.96 -5.01 -9.97
C VAL A 147 -2.36 -4.63 -10.42
N VAL A 148 -2.48 -3.42 -10.97
CA VAL A 148 -3.73 -2.99 -11.57
C VAL A 148 -3.88 -3.69 -12.92
N GLU A 149 -5.04 -4.24 -13.13
CA GLU A 149 -5.37 -4.91 -14.39
C GLU A 149 -5.68 -3.91 -15.50
#